data_2deaa1e6c4a192d9acea97a626fb3bf9
#
_entry.id   2deaa1e6c4a192d9acea97a626fb3bf9
#
_cell.length_a   1.000
_cell.length_b   1.000
_cell.length_c   1.000
_cell.angle_alpha   90.00
_cell.angle_beta   90.00
_cell.angle_gamma   90.00
#
_symmetry.space_group_name_H-M   'P 1'
#
loop_
_entity.id
_entity.type
_entity.pdbx_description
1 polymer ?
#
loop_
_entity_poly.entity_id
_entity_poly.type
_entity_poly.pdbx_seq_one_letter_code
_entity_poly.pdbx_strand_id
1 'polypeptide(L)'
;MEEHPIPMATPTLSPPSLWEAAQALDERSPRSRQIQLGASDTVCARRAAYRAFGTAPTDQSPKRAAILGTYLHAGFLNAAQEVFNWLIEKTVHNEIVRGHIDTVQLDHATAERLPAALRPHRPAEQITVEDLKTKSTRVWDRVLREGATAAERRQVYLYAALLRTEGFADVDGQHYLARLGPLDVQRIRFRFINRDNGEEHVQEFAYDHGQATEALWWVERIQSLPAPQWAPRSFAGPGIDTICDSCPFRSLCWPATEPGRTPQSAQVHHDADREQALADYARGAELAREGDRLKKTARARLDASPSGTYGPYRLTWAGDTPKKEVDTDQLVDLYQRAGVQVPLRPDEARMVDLAKEAGLTIPQRPTSQRTPRIIKVLHAPQPAPSGAASQPQDGDPPKFLGSEAAPAARATVP
;
A
#
# COMPACT_ATOMS: atom_id res chain seq x y z
N MET A 1 -39.32 -17.43 54.44
CA MET A 1 -38.10 -16.95 53.71
C MET A 1 -38.60 -16.46 52.36
N GLU A 2 -38.79 -15.16 52.26
CA GLU A 2 -39.18 -14.50 51.02
C GLU A 2 -37.95 -14.32 50.13
N GLU A 3 -37.93 -14.99 48.98
CA GLU A 3 -36.95 -14.79 47.95
C GLU A 3 -37.20 -13.42 47.31
N HIS A 4 -36.26 -12.50 47.52
CA HIS A 4 -36.23 -11.24 46.78
C HIS A 4 -35.76 -11.50 45.36
N PRO A 5 -36.51 -11.11 44.32
CA PRO A 5 -36.04 -11.24 42.94
C PRO A 5 -34.85 -10.31 42.70
N ILE A 6 -33.72 -10.89 42.20
CA ILE A 6 -32.56 -10.12 41.74
C ILE A 6 -33.01 -9.25 40.58
N PRO A 7 -32.85 -7.93 40.67
CA PRO A 7 -33.19 -7.04 39.54
C PRO A 7 -32.30 -7.39 38.32
N MET A 8 -32.95 -7.84 37.23
CA MET A 8 -32.27 -7.99 35.95
C MET A 8 -31.76 -6.64 35.50
N ALA A 9 -30.43 -6.52 35.38
CA ALA A 9 -29.78 -5.34 34.83
C ALA A 9 -30.33 -5.11 33.41
N THR A 10 -30.96 -3.95 33.21
CA THR A 10 -31.37 -3.49 31.87
C THR A 10 -30.13 -3.43 31.00
N PRO A 11 -30.11 -4.02 29.79
CA PRO A 11 -28.95 -3.93 28.92
C PRO A 11 -28.72 -2.46 28.56
N THR A 12 -27.65 -1.88 29.07
CA THR A 12 -27.18 -0.56 28.68
C THR A 12 -26.73 -0.66 27.22
N LEU A 13 -27.56 -0.15 26.31
CA LEU A 13 -27.17 0.04 24.90
C LEU A 13 -25.93 0.93 24.88
N SER A 14 -24.83 0.40 24.35
CA SER A 14 -23.64 1.20 24.11
C SER A 14 -23.99 2.40 23.22
N PRO A 15 -23.44 3.61 23.47
CA PRO A 15 -23.73 4.76 22.63
C PRO A 15 -23.31 4.49 21.18
N PRO A 16 -24.05 5.00 20.18
CA PRO A 16 -23.74 4.79 18.77
C PRO A 16 -22.33 5.31 18.45
N SER A 17 -21.58 4.53 17.69
CA SER A 17 -20.21 4.88 17.30
C SER A 17 -20.19 5.86 16.14
N LEU A 18 -19.39 6.93 16.23
CA LEU A 18 -19.15 7.85 15.11
C LEU A 18 -18.50 7.12 13.92
N TRP A 19 -17.71 6.06 14.17
CA TRP A 19 -17.13 5.23 13.11
C TRP A 19 -18.19 4.42 12.35
N GLU A 20 -19.19 3.92 13.01
CA GLU A 20 -20.34 3.24 12.37
C GLU A 20 -21.08 4.19 11.44
N ALA A 21 -21.34 5.42 11.89
CA ALA A 21 -21.96 6.44 11.06
C ALA A 21 -21.10 6.80 9.83
N ALA A 22 -19.80 7.01 10.03
CA ALA A 22 -18.88 7.33 8.96
C ALA A 22 -18.74 6.18 7.95
N GLN A 23 -18.70 4.94 8.41
CA GLN A 23 -18.67 3.75 7.56
C GLN A 23 -19.95 3.57 6.76
N ALA A 24 -21.11 3.74 7.39
CA ALA A 24 -22.39 3.66 6.71
C ALA A 24 -22.55 4.75 5.62
N LEU A 25 -21.98 5.92 5.84
CA LEU A 25 -21.94 6.98 4.84
C LEU A 25 -20.99 6.65 3.68
N ASP A 26 -19.80 6.13 3.98
CA ASP A 26 -18.83 5.66 2.96
C ASP A 26 -19.44 4.59 2.06
N GLU A 27 -20.16 3.62 2.62
CA GLU A 27 -20.81 2.54 1.86
C GLU A 27 -21.92 3.05 0.91
N ARG A 28 -22.55 4.17 1.23
CA ARG A 28 -23.54 4.82 0.36
C ARG A 28 -22.91 5.71 -0.72
N SER A 29 -21.65 6.03 -0.58
CA SER A 29 -20.93 6.89 -1.52
C SER A 29 -20.98 6.33 -2.95
N PRO A 30 -21.20 7.17 -3.98
CA PRO A 30 -21.13 6.78 -5.37
C PRO A 30 -19.78 6.13 -5.75
N ARG A 31 -18.67 6.57 -5.13
CA ARG A 31 -17.33 5.99 -5.32
C ARG A 31 -17.26 4.52 -4.90
N SER A 32 -17.95 4.16 -3.82
CA SER A 32 -17.98 2.77 -3.33
C SER A 32 -18.80 1.84 -4.25
N ARG A 33 -19.63 2.38 -5.12
CA ARG A 33 -20.49 1.66 -6.07
C ARG A 33 -19.98 1.71 -7.52
N GLN A 34 -18.85 2.35 -7.76
CA GLN A 34 -18.28 2.48 -9.10
C GLN A 34 -17.89 1.10 -9.65
N ILE A 35 -18.40 0.76 -10.85
CA ILE A 35 -18.10 -0.50 -11.54
C ILE A 35 -16.83 -0.33 -12.40
N GLN A 36 -16.65 0.84 -13.03
CA GLN A 36 -15.47 1.14 -13.85
C GLN A 36 -14.22 1.26 -12.97
N LEU A 37 -13.08 0.81 -13.50
CA LEU A 37 -11.80 0.91 -12.80
C LEU A 37 -11.48 2.37 -12.48
N GLY A 38 -11.26 2.68 -11.21
CA GLY A 38 -10.85 4.00 -10.77
C GLY A 38 -9.33 4.21 -10.94
N ALA A 39 -8.90 5.42 -11.28
CA ALA A 39 -7.48 5.74 -11.32
C ALA A 39 -6.77 5.47 -9.99
N SER A 40 -7.46 5.63 -8.86
CA SER A 40 -6.96 5.29 -7.51
C SER A 40 -6.82 3.78 -7.25
N ASP A 41 -7.42 2.92 -8.09
CA ASP A 41 -7.29 1.47 -7.95
C ASP A 41 -5.95 0.94 -8.50
N THR A 42 -5.20 1.76 -9.22
CA THR A 42 -3.93 1.38 -9.87
C THR A 42 -2.76 1.15 -8.89
N VAL A 43 -3.04 1.14 -7.61
CA VAL A 43 -2.07 0.90 -6.55
C VAL A 43 -1.51 -0.53 -6.55
N CYS A 44 -2.31 -1.51 -6.97
CA CYS A 44 -1.93 -2.92 -7.03
C CYS A 44 -2.54 -3.59 -8.26
N ALA A 45 -1.72 -4.20 -9.11
CA ALA A 45 -2.16 -4.82 -10.36
C ALA A 45 -3.19 -5.93 -10.14
N ARG A 46 -2.96 -6.84 -9.19
CA ARG A 46 -3.88 -7.93 -8.86
C ARG A 46 -5.22 -7.40 -8.31
N ARG A 47 -5.19 -6.37 -7.46
CA ARG A 47 -6.42 -5.72 -6.95
C ARG A 47 -7.18 -5.02 -8.06
N ALA A 48 -6.48 -4.29 -8.93
CA ALA A 48 -7.08 -3.62 -10.08
C ALA A 48 -7.74 -4.63 -11.04
N ALA A 49 -7.08 -5.78 -11.28
CA ALA A 49 -7.66 -6.85 -12.09
C ALA A 49 -8.93 -7.42 -11.46
N TYR A 50 -8.95 -7.74 -10.18
CA TYR A 50 -10.18 -8.19 -9.52
C TYR A 50 -11.33 -7.19 -9.70
N ARG A 51 -11.06 -5.89 -9.58
CA ARG A 51 -12.06 -4.85 -9.83
C ARG A 51 -12.51 -4.78 -11.28
N ALA A 52 -11.56 -4.75 -12.22
CA ALA A 52 -11.86 -4.70 -13.65
C ALA A 52 -12.71 -5.89 -14.13
N PHE A 53 -12.54 -7.05 -13.50
CA PHE A 53 -13.33 -8.26 -13.78
C PHE A 53 -14.62 -8.36 -12.95
N GLY A 54 -15.00 -7.32 -12.20
CA GLY A 54 -16.21 -7.32 -11.39
C GLY A 54 -16.24 -8.36 -10.27
N THR A 55 -15.06 -8.81 -9.80
CA THR A 55 -14.96 -9.79 -8.72
C THR A 55 -15.52 -9.23 -7.43
N ALA A 56 -16.42 -9.94 -6.79
CA ALA A 56 -16.99 -9.52 -5.51
C ALA A 56 -15.91 -9.54 -4.39
N PRO A 57 -15.87 -8.52 -3.51
CA PRO A 57 -15.01 -8.53 -2.34
C PRO A 57 -15.28 -9.75 -1.45
N THR A 58 -14.22 -10.42 -0.98
CA THR A 58 -14.31 -11.58 -0.09
C THR A 58 -13.92 -11.29 1.35
N ASP A 59 -13.23 -10.18 1.57
CA ASP A 59 -12.74 -9.80 2.88
C ASP A 59 -13.31 -8.46 3.32
N GLN A 60 -13.69 -8.38 4.62
CA GLN A 60 -14.00 -7.10 5.22
C GLN A 60 -12.71 -6.31 5.45
N SER A 61 -12.63 -5.15 4.84
CA SER A 61 -11.47 -4.27 4.97
C SER A 61 -11.69 -3.26 6.09
N PRO A 62 -10.74 -3.10 7.03
CA PRO A 62 -10.82 -2.01 8.01
C PRO A 62 -10.60 -0.68 7.28
N LYS A 63 -11.69 0.01 6.96
CA LYS A 63 -11.68 1.26 6.18
C LYS A 63 -11.32 2.51 6.98
N ARG A 64 -11.10 2.43 8.30
CA ARG A 64 -10.94 3.60 9.18
C ARG A 64 -9.91 4.61 8.66
N ALA A 65 -8.73 4.14 8.24
CA ALA A 65 -7.68 5.03 7.71
C ALA A 65 -8.09 5.69 6.39
N ALA A 66 -8.80 4.98 5.52
CA ALA A 66 -9.32 5.53 4.26
C ALA A 66 -10.42 6.56 4.51
N ILE A 67 -11.37 6.25 5.41
CA ILE A 67 -12.44 7.17 5.81
C ILE A 67 -11.85 8.44 6.41
N LEU A 68 -10.88 8.33 7.34
CA LEU A 68 -10.20 9.50 7.90
C LEU A 68 -9.51 10.33 6.82
N GLY A 69 -8.83 9.67 5.87
CA GLY A 69 -8.24 10.33 4.72
C GLY A 69 -9.29 11.10 3.91
N THR A 70 -10.43 10.50 3.62
CA THR A 70 -11.55 11.16 2.89
C THR A 70 -12.05 12.41 3.61
N TYR A 71 -12.23 12.36 4.93
CA TYR A 71 -12.67 13.54 5.69
C TYR A 71 -11.64 14.66 5.71
N LEU A 72 -10.35 14.32 5.86
CA LEU A 72 -9.27 15.30 5.79
C LEU A 72 -9.18 15.94 4.40
N HIS A 73 -9.23 15.13 3.33
CA HIS A 73 -9.27 15.63 1.95
C HIS A 73 -10.46 16.59 1.77
N ALA A 74 -11.66 16.18 2.11
CA ALA A 74 -12.86 17.02 1.96
C ALA A 74 -12.72 18.35 2.73
N GLY A 75 -12.16 18.33 3.94
CA GLY A 75 -11.94 19.54 4.73
C GLY A 75 -10.98 20.52 4.03
N PHE A 76 -9.83 20.06 3.58
CA PHE A 76 -8.83 20.91 2.90
C PHE A 76 -9.31 21.38 1.54
N LEU A 77 -9.91 20.51 0.74
CA LEU A 77 -10.39 20.86 -0.59
C LEU A 77 -11.56 21.83 -0.55
N ASN A 78 -12.50 21.65 0.37
CA ASN A 78 -13.62 22.61 0.55
C ASN A 78 -13.10 23.98 0.98
N ALA A 79 -12.14 24.05 1.90
CA ALA A 79 -11.53 25.32 2.28
C ALA A 79 -10.82 25.99 1.10
N ALA A 80 -10.13 25.24 0.26
CA ALA A 80 -9.48 25.75 -0.94
C ALA A 80 -10.51 26.23 -1.99
N GLN A 81 -11.64 25.54 -2.11
CA GLN A 81 -12.74 26.00 -2.97
C GLN A 81 -13.36 27.30 -2.44
N GLU A 82 -13.66 27.37 -1.15
CA GLU A 82 -14.30 28.55 -0.55
C GLU A 82 -13.39 29.80 -0.63
N VAL A 83 -12.10 29.65 -0.32
CA VAL A 83 -11.17 30.79 -0.24
C VAL A 83 -10.59 31.18 -1.61
N PHE A 84 -10.28 30.19 -2.46
CA PHE A 84 -9.57 30.42 -3.72
C PHE A 84 -10.40 30.16 -4.97
N ASN A 85 -11.63 29.63 -4.80
CA ASN A 85 -12.49 29.14 -5.87
C ASN A 85 -11.78 28.11 -6.77
N TRP A 86 -10.99 27.20 -6.16
CA TRP A 86 -10.32 26.14 -6.89
C TRP A 86 -11.31 25.10 -7.41
N LEU A 87 -10.98 24.51 -8.55
CA LEU A 87 -11.75 23.38 -9.09
C LEU A 87 -11.36 22.11 -8.36
N ILE A 88 -12.25 21.65 -7.45
CA ILE A 88 -12.00 20.46 -6.63
C ILE A 88 -12.87 19.27 -7.07
N GLU A 89 -12.38 18.05 -6.86
CA GLU A 89 -13.13 16.79 -7.06
C GLU A 89 -13.76 16.68 -8.46
N LYS A 90 -13.00 17.06 -9.50
CA LYS A 90 -13.52 17.08 -10.87
C LYS A 90 -13.36 15.72 -11.54
N THR A 91 -14.44 15.25 -12.16
CA THR A 91 -14.49 13.96 -12.85
C THR A 91 -13.86 14.06 -14.23
N VAL A 92 -13.01 13.09 -14.53
CA VAL A 92 -12.49 12.79 -15.87
C VAL A 92 -12.69 11.30 -16.14
N HIS A 93 -12.93 10.92 -17.37
CA HIS A 93 -13.05 9.51 -17.75
C HIS A 93 -12.86 9.31 -19.25
N ASN A 94 -12.54 8.09 -19.63
CA ASN A 94 -12.73 7.54 -20.95
C ASN A 94 -13.45 6.19 -20.83
N GLU A 95 -13.41 5.36 -21.86
CA GLU A 95 -14.08 4.04 -21.85
C GLU A 95 -13.47 3.07 -20.81
N ILE A 96 -12.17 3.20 -20.50
CA ILE A 96 -11.43 2.22 -19.71
C ILE A 96 -11.21 2.62 -18.24
N VAL A 97 -11.13 3.92 -17.94
CA VAL A 97 -10.81 4.39 -16.60
C VAL A 97 -11.55 5.67 -16.25
N ARG A 98 -11.92 5.79 -14.99
CA ARG A 98 -12.53 7.00 -14.43
C ARG A 98 -11.71 7.52 -13.26
N GLY A 99 -11.65 8.85 -13.12
CA GLY A 99 -10.96 9.50 -12.04
C GLY A 99 -11.71 10.71 -11.49
N HIS A 100 -11.40 11.04 -10.24
CA HIS A 100 -11.78 12.30 -9.61
C HIS A 100 -10.49 13.00 -9.23
N ILE A 101 -10.22 14.13 -9.88
CA ILE A 101 -9.03 14.92 -9.65
C ILE A 101 -9.25 15.75 -8.40
N ASP A 102 -8.36 15.66 -7.43
CA ASP A 102 -8.50 16.40 -6.18
C ASP A 102 -8.55 17.91 -6.45
N THR A 103 -7.61 18.42 -7.28
CA THR A 103 -7.59 19.85 -7.66
C THR A 103 -7.08 20.02 -9.09
N VAL A 104 -7.72 20.92 -9.85
CA VAL A 104 -7.23 21.42 -11.12
C VAL A 104 -7.06 22.93 -11.02
N GLN A 105 -5.85 23.41 -11.25
CA GLN A 105 -5.57 24.83 -11.33
C GLN A 105 -5.45 25.23 -12.80
N LEU A 106 -6.31 26.15 -13.23
CA LEU A 106 -6.34 26.65 -14.59
C LEU A 106 -5.40 27.85 -14.76
N ASP A 107 -4.80 27.98 -15.93
CA ASP A 107 -4.12 29.21 -16.33
C ASP A 107 -5.12 30.33 -16.61
N HIS A 108 -4.63 31.55 -16.77
CA HIS A 108 -5.44 32.73 -17.01
C HIS A 108 -6.32 32.60 -18.26
N ALA A 109 -5.76 32.16 -19.37
CA ALA A 109 -6.46 32.08 -20.64
C ALA A 109 -7.62 31.06 -20.59
N THR A 110 -7.40 29.93 -19.94
CA THR A 110 -8.43 28.90 -19.77
C THR A 110 -9.49 29.34 -18.75
N ALA A 111 -9.08 29.99 -17.66
CA ALA A 111 -10.00 30.50 -16.65
C ALA A 111 -10.96 31.56 -17.20
N GLU A 112 -10.50 32.43 -18.12
CA GLU A 112 -11.34 33.44 -18.77
C GLU A 112 -12.47 32.85 -19.62
N ARG A 113 -12.35 31.61 -20.08
CA ARG A 113 -13.39 30.90 -20.85
C ARG A 113 -14.55 30.44 -19.96
N LEU A 114 -14.39 30.46 -18.63
CA LEU A 114 -15.43 30.11 -17.68
C LEU A 114 -16.31 31.29 -17.29
N PRO A 115 -17.57 31.03 -16.89
CA PRO A 115 -18.39 32.01 -16.19
C PRO A 115 -17.64 32.59 -14.97
N ALA A 116 -17.82 33.86 -14.68
CA ALA A 116 -17.09 34.57 -13.62
C ALA A 116 -17.19 33.85 -12.26
N ALA A 117 -18.35 33.29 -11.92
CA ALA A 117 -18.58 32.54 -10.68
C ALA A 117 -17.75 31.25 -10.53
N LEU A 118 -17.23 30.70 -11.63
CA LEU A 118 -16.43 29.47 -11.65
C LEU A 118 -14.93 29.76 -11.85
N ARG A 119 -14.54 31.03 -11.98
CA ARG A 119 -13.13 31.39 -12.18
C ARG A 119 -12.37 31.31 -10.86
N PRO A 120 -11.19 30.66 -10.84
CA PRO A 120 -10.30 30.73 -9.68
C PRO A 120 -9.95 32.18 -9.36
N HIS A 121 -9.94 32.56 -8.09
CA HIS A 121 -9.56 33.91 -7.67
C HIS A 121 -8.11 34.26 -8.03
N ARG A 122 -7.26 33.23 -8.11
CA ARG A 122 -5.85 33.33 -8.54
C ARG A 122 -5.58 32.20 -9.52
N PRO A 123 -5.72 32.44 -10.83
CA PRO A 123 -5.32 31.48 -11.84
C PRO A 123 -3.83 31.15 -11.74
N ALA A 124 -3.46 29.95 -12.11
CA ALA A 124 -2.08 29.51 -12.15
C ALA A 124 -1.36 30.05 -13.40
N GLU A 125 -0.03 29.95 -13.44
CA GLU A 125 0.75 30.25 -14.65
C GLU A 125 0.57 29.14 -15.70
N GLN A 126 0.36 27.91 -15.26
CA GLN A 126 0.24 26.73 -16.08
C GLN A 126 -0.89 25.84 -15.58
N ILE A 127 -1.59 25.14 -16.48
CA ILE A 127 -2.61 24.19 -16.09
C ILE A 127 -1.96 23.05 -15.31
N THR A 128 -2.36 22.93 -14.05
CA THR A 128 -1.77 22.00 -13.08
C THR A 128 -2.83 21.03 -12.57
N VAL A 129 -2.53 19.74 -12.64
CA VAL A 129 -3.26 18.67 -11.95
C VAL A 129 -2.59 18.42 -10.62
N GLU A 130 -3.32 18.59 -9.54
CA GLU A 130 -2.80 18.40 -8.18
C GLU A 130 -3.56 17.30 -7.44
N ASP A 131 -2.82 16.48 -6.72
CA ASP A 131 -3.32 15.36 -5.91
C ASP A 131 -2.87 15.54 -4.47
N LEU A 132 -3.84 15.52 -3.56
CA LEU A 132 -3.64 15.68 -2.13
C LEU A 132 -3.44 14.33 -1.46
N LYS A 133 -2.39 14.16 -0.67
CA LYS A 133 -2.09 12.94 0.06
C LYS A 133 -1.86 13.22 1.54
N THR A 134 -2.66 12.60 2.40
CA THR A 134 -2.42 12.66 3.84
C THR A 134 -1.52 11.50 4.28
N LYS A 135 -0.49 11.79 5.03
CA LYS A 135 0.50 10.83 5.53
C LYS A 135 0.63 10.94 7.05
N SER A 136 1.05 9.86 7.70
CA SER A 136 1.39 9.91 9.13
C SER A 136 2.85 10.29 9.32
N THR A 137 3.19 10.82 10.50
CA THR A 137 4.56 11.11 10.90
C THR A 137 5.49 9.90 10.72
N ARG A 138 4.99 8.69 10.94
CA ARG A 138 5.77 7.45 10.78
C ARG A 138 6.41 7.29 9.39
N VAL A 139 5.79 7.82 8.34
CA VAL A 139 6.27 7.71 6.96
C VAL A 139 6.75 9.06 6.39
N TRP A 140 6.72 10.12 7.20
CA TRP A 140 6.97 11.47 6.75
C TRP A 140 8.39 11.68 6.21
N ASP A 141 9.39 11.16 6.91
CA ASP A 141 10.79 11.22 6.44
C ASP A 141 10.99 10.56 5.07
N ARG A 142 10.25 9.49 4.80
CA ARG A 142 10.26 8.86 3.48
C ARG A 142 9.62 9.77 2.43
N VAL A 143 8.50 10.41 2.77
CA VAL A 143 7.84 11.37 1.86
C VAL A 143 8.80 12.51 1.49
N LEU A 144 9.51 13.07 2.47
CA LEU A 144 10.47 14.16 2.22
C LEU A 144 11.63 13.73 1.32
N ARG A 145 12.10 12.48 1.43
CA ARG A 145 13.21 11.97 0.62
C ARG A 145 12.79 11.46 -0.76
N GLU A 146 11.68 10.75 -0.84
CA GLU A 146 11.30 9.97 -2.03
C GLU A 146 10.11 10.57 -2.77
N GLY A 147 9.31 11.38 -2.08
CA GLY A 147 8.08 11.98 -2.62
C GLY A 147 7.00 10.96 -2.95
N ALA A 148 6.30 11.20 -4.05
CA ALA A 148 5.21 10.35 -4.53
C ALA A 148 5.70 8.97 -4.98
N THR A 149 4.99 7.94 -4.55
CA THR A 149 5.22 6.55 -4.97
C THR A 149 4.88 6.35 -6.45
N ALA A 150 5.39 5.29 -7.06
CA ALA A 150 5.07 4.96 -8.46
C ALA A 150 3.55 4.79 -8.70
N ALA A 151 2.82 4.26 -7.73
CA ALA A 151 1.36 4.11 -7.81
C ALA A 151 0.63 5.46 -7.74
N GLU A 152 1.06 6.37 -6.86
CA GLU A 152 0.52 7.73 -6.77
C GLU A 152 0.82 8.51 -8.05
N ARG A 153 2.04 8.42 -8.59
CA ARG A 153 2.37 9.02 -9.89
C ARG A 153 1.48 8.49 -10.99
N ARG A 154 1.31 7.18 -11.11
CA ARG A 154 0.42 6.56 -12.11
C ARG A 154 -0.99 7.12 -12.02
N GLN A 155 -1.55 7.24 -10.82
CA GLN A 155 -2.87 7.81 -10.59
C GLN A 155 -2.98 9.22 -11.18
N VAL A 156 -2.03 10.09 -10.89
CA VAL A 156 -2.10 11.50 -11.30
C VAL A 156 -1.79 11.67 -12.78
N TYR A 157 -0.88 10.85 -13.33
CA TYR A 157 -0.64 10.83 -14.78
C TYR A 157 -1.86 10.33 -15.57
N LEU A 158 -2.65 9.40 -15.03
CA LEU A 158 -3.95 9.03 -15.60
C LEU A 158 -4.91 10.22 -15.62
N TYR A 159 -5.02 10.96 -14.52
CA TYR A 159 -5.83 12.17 -14.46
C TYR A 159 -5.41 13.19 -15.52
N ALA A 160 -4.12 13.48 -15.57
CA ALA A 160 -3.57 14.44 -16.51
C ALA A 160 -3.75 13.98 -17.97
N ALA A 161 -3.54 12.69 -18.28
CA ALA A 161 -3.78 12.12 -19.60
C ALA A 161 -5.24 12.28 -20.02
N LEU A 162 -6.19 11.88 -19.17
CA LEU A 162 -7.61 12.00 -19.44
C LEU A 162 -8.03 13.47 -19.64
N LEU A 163 -7.52 14.38 -18.82
CA LEU A 163 -7.83 15.80 -18.97
C LEU A 163 -7.27 16.39 -20.28
N ARG A 164 -6.13 15.86 -20.75
CA ARG A 164 -5.52 16.26 -22.03
C ARG A 164 -6.22 15.68 -23.25
N THR A 165 -6.81 14.50 -23.15
CA THR A 165 -7.45 13.81 -24.31
C THR A 165 -8.95 14.03 -24.35
N GLU A 166 -9.61 13.92 -23.20
CA GLU A 166 -11.08 13.96 -23.09
C GLU A 166 -11.59 15.31 -22.54
N GLY A 167 -10.78 15.97 -21.72
CA GLY A 167 -11.23 17.10 -20.90
C GLY A 167 -11.98 16.67 -19.65
N PHE A 168 -12.74 17.59 -19.07
CA PHE A 168 -13.64 17.27 -17.96
C PHE A 168 -14.86 16.48 -18.44
N ALA A 169 -15.29 15.51 -17.67
CA ALA A 169 -16.50 14.75 -17.95
C ALA A 169 -17.75 15.65 -17.95
N ASP A 170 -18.67 15.41 -18.87
CA ASP A 170 -19.98 16.07 -18.89
C ASP A 170 -20.95 15.38 -17.92
N VAL A 171 -20.82 15.72 -16.64
CA VAL A 171 -21.65 15.20 -15.55
C VAL A 171 -22.26 16.34 -14.75
N ASP A 172 -23.21 16.03 -13.89
CA ASP A 172 -23.89 17.01 -13.05
C ASP A 172 -22.91 17.94 -12.33
N GLY A 173 -23.13 19.24 -12.45
CA GLY A 173 -22.29 20.30 -11.89
C GLY A 173 -20.98 20.57 -12.65
N GLN A 174 -20.70 19.88 -13.79
CA GLN A 174 -19.47 20.09 -14.60
C GLN A 174 -19.73 20.54 -16.05
N HIS A 175 -20.95 20.75 -16.48
CA HIS A 175 -21.27 21.06 -17.90
C HIS A 175 -20.47 22.24 -18.48
N TYR A 176 -20.19 23.29 -17.69
CA TYR A 176 -19.37 24.42 -18.14
C TYR A 176 -17.90 24.03 -18.29
N LEU A 177 -17.40 23.14 -17.44
CA LEU A 177 -16.02 22.65 -17.51
C LEU A 177 -15.85 21.71 -18.71
N ALA A 178 -16.81 20.84 -18.98
CA ALA A 178 -16.79 19.94 -20.13
C ALA A 178 -16.69 20.70 -21.47
N ARG A 179 -17.30 21.89 -21.57
CA ARG A 179 -17.20 22.76 -22.76
C ARG A 179 -15.81 23.33 -23.02
N LEU A 180 -14.90 23.27 -22.05
CA LEU A 180 -13.51 23.66 -22.27
C LEU A 180 -12.81 22.71 -23.22
N GLY A 181 -13.30 21.44 -23.33
CA GLY A 181 -12.65 20.38 -24.10
C GLY A 181 -11.32 19.93 -23.48
N PRO A 182 -10.47 19.26 -24.27
CA PRO A 182 -9.13 18.87 -23.85
C PRO A 182 -8.31 20.07 -23.37
N LEU A 183 -7.56 19.88 -22.28
CA LEU A 183 -6.74 20.93 -21.67
C LEU A 183 -5.25 20.58 -21.76
N ASP A 184 -4.42 21.54 -22.08
CA ASP A 184 -2.97 21.36 -22.12
C ASP A 184 -2.36 21.37 -20.71
N VAL A 185 -2.51 20.25 -19.99
CA VAL A 185 -1.88 20.08 -18.68
C VAL A 185 -0.37 20.12 -18.85
N GLN A 186 0.28 21.03 -18.15
CA GLN A 186 1.72 21.26 -18.25
C GLN A 186 2.44 20.86 -16.96
N ARG A 187 1.73 20.77 -15.84
CA ARG A 187 2.31 20.50 -14.52
C ARG A 187 1.50 19.48 -13.73
N ILE A 188 2.22 18.69 -12.99
CA ILE A 188 1.68 17.73 -12.00
C ILE A 188 2.21 18.14 -10.64
N ARG A 189 1.32 18.18 -9.64
CA ARG A 189 1.67 18.53 -8.28
C ARG A 189 1.14 17.50 -7.31
N PHE A 190 1.97 17.09 -6.37
CA PHE A 190 1.57 16.35 -5.17
C PHE A 190 1.67 17.29 -3.98
N ARG A 191 0.60 17.34 -3.21
CA ARG A 191 0.57 18.03 -1.93
C ARG A 191 0.43 17.00 -0.83
N PHE A 192 1.48 16.83 -0.05
CA PHE A 192 1.47 15.94 1.09
C PHE A 192 1.18 16.74 2.35
N ILE A 193 0.24 16.25 3.18
CA ILE A 193 -0.04 16.81 4.49
C ILE A 193 0.21 15.73 5.54
N ASN A 194 1.08 16.05 6.50
CA ASN A 194 1.27 15.23 7.68
C ASN A 194 0.04 15.39 8.59
N ARG A 195 -0.79 14.34 8.66
CA ARG A 195 -2.06 14.38 9.40
C ARG A 195 -1.91 14.48 10.92
N ASP A 196 -0.69 14.25 11.44
CA ASP A 196 -0.44 14.23 12.88
C ASP A 196 0.01 15.61 13.41
N ASN A 197 0.63 16.45 12.55
CA ASN A 197 1.13 17.77 12.96
C ASN A 197 0.82 18.91 11.97
N GLY A 198 0.22 18.62 10.81
CA GLY A 198 -0.17 19.62 9.81
C GLY A 198 0.97 20.10 8.91
N GLU A 199 2.17 19.54 8.98
CA GLU A 199 3.25 19.88 8.05
C GLU A 199 2.85 19.60 6.61
N GLU A 200 3.23 20.51 5.71
CA GLU A 200 2.97 20.40 4.28
C GLU A 200 4.28 20.25 3.49
N HIS A 201 4.27 19.35 2.51
CA HIS A 201 5.34 19.18 1.55
C HIS A 201 4.76 19.16 0.13
N VAL A 202 5.31 19.96 -0.77
CA VAL A 202 4.86 20.05 -2.17
C VAL A 202 5.95 19.50 -3.07
N GLN A 203 5.54 18.64 -3.99
CA GLN A 203 6.41 18.09 -5.03
C GLN A 203 5.79 18.36 -6.40
N GLU A 204 6.56 18.96 -7.31
CA GLU A 204 6.10 19.32 -8.65
C GLU A 204 6.92 18.66 -9.74
N PHE A 205 6.25 18.35 -10.85
CA PHE A 205 6.87 17.82 -12.06
C PHE A 205 6.28 18.52 -13.28
N ALA A 206 7.08 18.71 -14.32
CA ALA A 206 6.55 18.96 -15.65
C ALA A 206 5.75 17.73 -16.11
N TYR A 207 4.68 17.96 -16.88
CA TYR A 207 3.96 16.85 -17.49
C TYR A 207 4.89 16.06 -18.42
N ASP A 208 4.88 14.75 -18.27
CA ASP A 208 5.64 13.80 -19.08
C ASP A 208 4.68 12.89 -19.84
N HIS A 209 4.69 13.02 -21.17
CA HIS A 209 3.84 12.21 -22.03
C HIS A 209 4.17 10.72 -21.97
N GLY A 210 5.43 10.35 -21.78
CA GLY A 210 5.85 8.96 -21.65
C GLY A 210 5.25 8.30 -20.40
N GLN A 211 5.30 8.96 -19.25
CA GLN A 211 4.68 8.47 -18.02
C GLN A 211 3.15 8.40 -18.12
N ALA A 212 2.53 9.35 -18.82
CA ALA A 212 1.08 9.33 -19.06
C ALA A 212 0.67 8.15 -19.95
N THR A 213 1.42 7.90 -21.02
CA THR A 213 1.21 6.77 -21.93
C THR A 213 1.42 5.44 -21.19
N GLU A 214 2.47 5.32 -20.38
CA GLU A 214 2.71 4.13 -19.56
C GLU A 214 1.56 3.87 -18.57
N ALA A 215 1.03 4.94 -17.97
CA ALA A 215 -0.10 4.82 -17.03
C ALA A 215 -1.37 4.32 -17.73
N LEU A 216 -1.71 4.81 -18.91
CA LEU A 216 -2.83 4.34 -19.71
C LEU A 216 -2.62 2.89 -20.17
N TRP A 217 -1.46 2.59 -20.73
CA TRP A 217 -1.10 1.25 -21.15
C TRP A 217 -1.14 0.22 -20.00
N TRP A 218 -0.75 0.64 -18.78
CA TRP A 218 -0.87 -0.23 -17.61
C TRP A 218 -2.33 -0.62 -17.34
N VAL A 219 -3.28 0.31 -17.46
CA VAL A 219 -4.71 0.04 -17.27
C VAL A 219 -5.24 -0.90 -18.37
N GLU A 220 -4.92 -0.60 -19.65
CA GLU A 220 -5.30 -1.44 -20.79
C GLU A 220 -4.79 -2.87 -20.63
N ARG A 221 -3.53 -3.02 -20.19
CA ARG A 221 -2.94 -4.34 -19.94
C ARG A 221 -3.66 -5.10 -18.82
N ILE A 222 -4.11 -4.43 -17.77
CA ILE A 222 -4.88 -5.08 -16.71
C ILE A 222 -6.22 -5.56 -17.23
N GLN A 223 -6.90 -4.78 -18.06
CA GLN A 223 -8.20 -5.13 -18.63
C GLN A 223 -8.12 -6.22 -19.71
N SER A 224 -7.00 -6.30 -20.43
CA SER A 224 -6.76 -7.31 -21.47
C SER A 224 -6.35 -8.69 -20.93
N LEU A 225 -6.17 -8.84 -19.62
CA LEU A 225 -5.81 -10.13 -19.03
C LEU A 225 -6.94 -11.16 -19.22
N PRO A 226 -6.62 -12.44 -19.40
CA PRO A 226 -7.64 -13.50 -19.53
C PRO A 226 -8.44 -13.73 -18.24
N ALA A 227 -7.84 -13.45 -17.07
CA ALA A 227 -8.47 -13.59 -15.78
C ALA A 227 -7.68 -12.79 -14.71
N PRO A 228 -8.30 -12.35 -13.61
CA PRO A 228 -7.67 -11.48 -12.63
C PRO A 228 -6.43 -12.08 -11.95
N GLN A 229 -6.37 -13.39 -11.79
CA GLN A 229 -5.22 -14.09 -11.21
C GLN A 229 -3.95 -14.04 -12.08
N TRP A 230 -4.04 -13.60 -13.33
CA TRP A 230 -2.90 -13.41 -14.21
C TRP A 230 -2.19 -12.06 -13.98
N ALA A 231 -2.85 -11.11 -13.32
CA ALA A 231 -2.18 -9.89 -12.91
C ALA A 231 -1.08 -10.19 -11.86
N PRO A 232 0.10 -9.56 -11.94
CA PRO A 232 1.14 -9.77 -10.93
C PRO A 232 0.71 -9.23 -9.56
N ARG A 233 1.24 -9.83 -8.48
CA ARG A 233 1.15 -9.28 -7.14
C ARG A 233 2.15 -8.12 -7.01
N SER A 234 1.66 -6.93 -6.69
CA SER A 234 2.52 -5.74 -6.55
C SER A 234 3.16 -5.62 -5.16
N PHE A 235 2.81 -6.51 -4.23
CA PHE A 235 3.22 -6.46 -2.83
C PHE A 235 3.56 -7.84 -2.30
N ALA A 236 4.33 -7.88 -1.21
CA ALA A 236 4.83 -9.11 -0.62
C ALA A 236 3.78 -9.92 0.16
N GLY A 237 2.68 -9.29 0.57
CA GLY A 237 1.55 -9.99 1.17
C GLY A 237 1.09 -9.49 2.53
N PRO A 238 0.06 -10.13 3.10
CA PRO A 238 -0.46 -9.82 4.43
C PRO A 238 0.62 -10.00 5.52
N GLY A 239 0.60 -9.11 6.52
CA GLY A 239 1.59 -9.09 7.60
C GLY A 239 2.93 -8.45 7.21
N ILE A 240 3.17 -8.15 5.93
CA ILE A 240 4.34 -7.43 5.42
C ILE A 240 3.91 -6.05 4.89
N ASP A 241 2.92 -6.04 4.02
CA ASP A 241 2.40 -4.83 3.42
C ASP A 241 0.98 -4.53 3.93
N THR A 242 0.81 -3.41 4.61
CA THR A 242 -0.47 -2.98 5.19
C THR A 242 -1.59 -2.83 4.15
N ILE A 243 -1.23 -2.59 2.88
CA ILE A 243 -2.20 -2.56 1.78
C ILE A 243 -2.81 -3.94 1.52
N CYS A 244 -2.05 -5.02 1.73
CA CYS A 244 -2.56 -6.38 1.64
C CYS A 244 -3.43 -6.74 2.84
N ASP A 245 -3.08 -6.24 4.04
CA ASP A 245 -3.88 -6.47 5.26
C ASP A 245 -5.29 -5.89 5.16
N SER A 246 -5.42 -4.74 4.49
CA SER A 246 -6.68 -4.05 4.27
C SER A 246 -7.30 -4.32 2.88
N CYS A 247 -6.79 -5.27 2.12
CA CYS A 247 -7.28 -5.56 0.78
C CYS A 247 -8.60 -6.34 0.81
N PRO A 248 -9.66 -5.89 0.10
CA PRO A 248 -10.93 -6.61 0.06
C PRO A 248 -10.89 -7.93 -0.71
N PHE A 249 -9.76 -8.25 -1.34
CA PHE A 249 -9.50 -9.50 -2.07
C PHE A 249 -8.36 -10.30 -1.45
N ARG A 250 -8.07 -10.09 -0.17
CA ARG A 250 -6.93 -10.71 0.51
C ARG A 250 -6.97 -12.24 0.42
N SER A 251 -8.09 -12.86 0.77
CA SER A 251 -8.25 -14.32 0.76
C SER A 251 -8.22 -14.91 -0.65
N LEU A 252 -8.67 -14.20 -1.67
CA LEU A 252 -8.53 -14.63 -3.08
C LEU A 252 -7.08 -14.51 -3.58
N CYS A 253 -6.41 -13.43 -3.20
CA CYS A 253 -5.02 -13.18 -3.62
C CYS A 253 -4.03 -14.05 -2.85
N TRP A 254 -4.29 -14.27 -1.56
CA TRP A 254 -3.46 -15.02 -0.63
C TRP A 254 -4.32 -16.08 0.09
N PRO A 255 -4.73 -17.16 -0.61
CA PRO A 255 -5.53 -18.19 0.01
C PRO A 255 -4.78 -18.77 1.21
N ALA A 256 -5.45 -18.75 2.37
CA ALA A 256 -4.91 -19.36 3.57
C ALA A 256 -4.75 -20.87 3.30
N THR A 257 -3.54 -21.38 3.50
CA THR A 257 -3.38 -22.82 3.68
C THR A 257 -4.06 -23.17 4.99
N GLU A 258 -4.99 -24.15 4.96
CA GLU A 258 -5.71 -24.60 6.15
C GLU A 258 -4.76 -24.85 7.33
N PRO A 259 -5.04 -24.29 8.52
CA PRO A 259 -4.24 -24.56 9.70
C PRO A 259 -4.26 -26.07 9.98
N GLY A 260 -3.08 -26.70 10.04
CA GLY A 260 -2.94 -28.13 10.39
C GLY A 260 -2.70 -29.08 9.22
N ARG A 261 -2.88 -28.68 7.98
CA ARG A 261 -2.49 -29.48 6.84
C ARG A 261 -1.03 -29.18 6.51
N THR A 262 -0.12 -30.09 6.83
CA THR A 262 1.25 -30.04 6.30
C THR A 262 1.13 -30.18 4.78
N PRO A 263 1.53 -29.18 3.98
CA PRO A 263 1.50 -29.31 2.53
C PRO A 263 2.39 -30.50 2.17
N GLN A 264 1.83 -31.49 1.46
CA GLN A 264 2.68 -32.50 0.86
C GLN A 264 3.70 -31.78 -0.04
N SER A 265 4.96 -32.22 0.04
CA SER A 265 6.01 -31.74 -0.85
C SER A 265 5.56 -31.99 -2.29
N ALA A 266 5.12 -30.93 -2.95
CA ALA A 266 4.72 -30.97 -4.34
C ALA A 266 5.83 -30.34 -5.17
N GLN A 267 6.20 -31.01 -6.26
CA GLN A 267 7.05 -30.41 -7.27
C GLN A 267 6.16 -29.45 -8.09
N VAL A 268 6.31 -28.15 -7.85
CA VAL A 268 5.55 -27.13 -8.58
C VAL A 268 6.41 -26.69 -9.76
N HIS A 269 5.95 -27.00 -10.96
CA HIS A 269 6.61 -26.58 -12.19
C HIS A 269 6.03 -25.22 -12.65
N HIS A 270 6.90 -24.29 -13.02
CA HIS A 270 6.56 -23.01 -13.65
C HIS A 270 5.69 -22.05 -12.80
N ASP A 271 6.03 -21.85 -11.54
CA ASP A 271 5.49 -20.76 -10.72
C ASP A 271 6.57 -19.67 -10.55
N ALA A 272 6.72 -18.83 -11.56
CA ALA A 272 7.74 -17.78 -11.60
C ALA A 272 7.64 -16.80 -10.41
N ASP A 273 6.44 -16.49 -9.95
CA ASP A 273 6.24 -15.62 -8.78
C ASP A 273 6.80 -16.24 -7.50
N ARG A 274 6.59 -17.54 -7.31
CA ARG A 274 7.12 -18.24 -6.13
C ARG A 274 8.61 -18.50 -6.23
N GLU A 275 9.11 -18.81 -7.42
CA GLU A 275 10.55 -18.97 -7.67
C GLU A 275 11.29 -17.66 -7.37
N GLN A 276 10.76 -16.52 -7.84
CA GLN A 276 11.31 -15.20 -7.55
C GLN A 276 11.26 -14.88 -6.05
N ALA A 277 10.13 -15.13 -5.39
CA ALA A 277 9.98 -14.89 -3.95
C ALA A 277 10.97 -15.73 -3.11
N LEU A 278 11.22 -16.98 -3.52
CA LEU A 278 12.22 -17.84 -2.88
C LEU A 278 13.64 -17.34 -3.10
N ALA A 279 13.96 -16.87 -4.30
CA ALA A 279 15.24 -16.26 -4.60
C ALA A 279 15.50 -15.00 -3.78
N ASP A 280 14.51 -14.12 -3.69
CA ASP A 280 14.57 -12.89 -2.91
C ASP A 280 14.71 -13.17 -1.40
N TYR A 281 14.00 -14.16 -0.88
CA TYR A 281 14.15 -14.59 0.51
C TYR A 281 15.55 -15.13 0.79
N ALA A 282 16.08 -15.99 -0.09
CA ALA A 282 17.42 -16.55 0.06
C ALA A 282 18.48 -15.44 0.04
N ARG A 283 18.38 -14.49 -0.88
CA ARG A 283 19.24 -13.30 -0.95
C ARG A 283 19.16 -12.43 0.30
N GLY A 284 17.93 -12.16 0.77
CA GLY A 284 17.69 -11.41 2.01
C GLY A 284 18.34 -12.08 3.23
N ALA A 285 18.26 -13.39 3.34
CA ALA A 285 18.90 -14.16 4.40
C ALA A 285 20.44 -14.13 4.33
N GLU A 286 21.03 -14.08 3.14
CA GLU A 286 22.47 -13.90 2.95
C GLU A 286 22.93 -12.51 3.39
N LEU A 287 22.23 -11.46 2.95
CA LEU A 287 22.52 -10.08 3.33
C LEU A 287 22.39 -9.86 4.83
N ALA A 288 21.37 -10.46 5.47
CA ALA A 288 21.20 -10.39 6.91
C ALA A 288 22.40 -11.01 7.67
N ARG A 289 22.85 -12.20 7.24
CA ARG A 289 24.01 -12.88 7.81
C ARG A 289 25.30 -12.07 7.61
N GLU A 290 25.48 -11.49 6.45
CA GLU A 290 26.63 -10.62 6.18
C GLU A 290 26.58 -9.35 7.03
N GLY A 291 25.42 -8.71 7.13
CA GLY A 291 25.18 -7.54 7.98
C GLY A 291 25.48 -7.83 9.46
N ASP A 292 25.04 -8.97 9.97
CA ASP A 292 25.31 -9.39 11.34
C ASP A 292 26.79 -9.68 11.58
N ARG A 293 27.47 -10.28 10.62
CA ARG A 293 28.93 -10.49 10.69
C ARG A 293 29.68 -9.16 10.73
N LEU A 294 29.30 -8.19 9.86
CA LEU A 294 29.89 -6.85 9.82
C LEU A 294 29.68 -6.12 11.13
N LYS A 295 28.45 -6.14 11.67
CA LYS A 295 28.15 -5.54 12.99
C LYS A 295 28.98 -6.16 14.10
N LYS A 296 29.09 -7.49 14.16
CA LYS A 296 29.86 -8.21 15.17
C LYS A 296 31.34 -7.85 15.08
N THR A 297 31.91 -7.82 13.88
CA THR A 297 33.32 -7.46 13.66
C THR A 297 33.59 -6.00 14.00
N ALA A 298 32.70 -5.08 13.59
CA ALA A 298 32.82 -3.66 13.90
C ALA A 298 32.72 -3.44 15.41
N ARG A 299 31.75 -4.09 16.07
CA ARG A 299 31.60 -3.99 17.53
C ARG A 299 32.84 -4.44 18.29
N ALA A 300 33.44 -5.56 17.91
CA ALA A 300 34.67 -6.03 18.53
C ALA A 300 35.84 -5.02 18.42
N ARG A 301 35.90 -4.27 17.31
CA ARG A 301 36.90 -3.20 17.14
C ARG A 301 36.58 -1.95 17.98
N LEU A 302 35.33 -1.73 18.30
CA LEU A 302 34.87 -0.57 19.07
C LEU A 302 34.90 -0.80 20.60
N ASP A 303 34.96 -2.06 21.07
CA ASP A 303 34.80 -2.42 22.47
C ASP A 303 35.72 -1.66 23.43
N ALA A 304 36.94 -1.28 22.99
CA ALA A 304 37.89 -0.48 23.77
C ALA A 304 37.82 1.03 23.45
N SER A 305 36.92 1.47 22.61
CA SER A 305 36.84 2.87 22.18
C SER A 305 36.04 3.69 23.16
N PRO A 306 36.51 4.90 23.57
CA PRO A 306 35.73 5.78 24.43
C PRO A 306 34.51 6.35 23.74
N SER A 307 33.47 6.73 24.49
CA SER A 307 32.34 7.50 23.96
C SER A 307 32.87 8.82 23.35
N GLY A 308 32.38 9.18 22.17
CA GLY A 308 32.86 10.36 21.44
C GLY A 308 32.32 10.49 20.05
N THR A 309 32.76 11.52 19.33
CA THR A 309 32.43 11.76 17.94
C THR A 309 33.59 11.32 17.03
N TYR A 310 33.31 10.41 16.09
CA TYR A 310 34.26 9.81 15.17
C TYR A 310 33.79 10.11 13.74
N GLY A 311 34.33 11.15 13.14
CA GLY A 311 33.87 11.65 11.84
C GLY A 311 32.37 12.02 11.90
N PRO A 312 31.52 11.49 11.00
CA PRO A 312 30.09 11.79 11.00
C PRO A 312 29.28 10.99 12.04
N TYR A 313 29.93 10.12 12.84
CA TYR A 313 29.26 9.21 13.77
C TYR A 313 29.55 9.56 15.22
N ARG A 314 28.56 9.37 16.09
CA ARG A 314 28.72 9.47 17.54
C ARG A 314 28.63 8.08 18.15
N LEU A 315 29.65 7.67 18.89
CA LEU A 315 29.66 6.45 19.69
C LEU A 315 29.24 6.80 21.12
N THR A 316 28.25 6.09 21.63
CA THR A 316 27.86 6.11 23.04
C THR A 316 27.67 4.70 23.53
N TRP A 317 28.12 4.36 24.72
CA TRP A 317 27.91 3.04 25.29
C TRP A 317 26.63 3.04 26.13
N ALA A 318 25.77 2.04 25.91
CA ALA A 318 24.60 1.80 26.76
C ALA A 318 25.11 1.23 28.11
N GLY A 319 25.20 2.05 29.11
CA GLY A 319 25.78 1.72 30.41
C GLY A 319 26.38 2.95 31.08
N ASP A 320 26.74 3.98 30.29
CA ASP A 320 27.17 5.29 30.81
C ASP A 320 25.99 6.05 31.48
N THR A 321 24.76 5.63 31.21
CA THR A 321 23.59 6.05 31.98
C THR A 321 23.11 4.85 32.78
N PRO A 322 23.16 4.89 34.11
CA PRO A 322 22.71 3.78 34.95
C PRO A 322 21.22 3.50 34.62
N LYS A 323 20.95 2.35 34.00
CA LYS A 323 19.57 1.86 33.87
C LYS A 323 19.04 1.64 35.29
N LYS A 324 18.06 2.43 35.67
CA LYS A 324 17.29 2.15 36.90
C LYS A 324 16.37 0.98 36.56
N GLU A 325 16.77 -0.19 37.02
CA GLU A 325 15.86 -1.36 37.03
C GLU A 325 15.12 -1.36 38.36
N VAL A 326 13.85 -1.77 38.31
CA VAL A 326 13.05 -1.91 39.51
C VAL A 326 13.60 -3.12 40.26
N ASP A 327 14.10 -2.90 41.48
CA ASP A 327 14.48 -3.98 42.42
C ASP A 327 13.19 -4.67 42.88
N THR A 328 12.88 -5.78 42.20
CA THR A 328 11.63 -6.52 42.41
C THR A 328 11.58 -7.08 43.84
N ASP A 329 12.70 -7.47 44.44
CA ASP A 329 12.74 -8.05 45.76
C ASP A 329 12.45 -6.99 46.84
N GLN A 330 13.07 -5.82 46.72
CA GLN A 330 12.75 -4.68 47.59
C GLN A 330 11.32 -4.20 47.41
N LEU A 331 10.80 -4.26 46.20
CA LEU A 331 9.41 -3.88 45.93
C LEU A 331 8.42 -4.87 46.57
N VAL A 332 8.69 -6.17 46.52
CA VAL A 332 7.90 -7.20 47.21
C VAL A 332 7.90 -6.95 48.72
N ASP A 333 9.07 -6.66 49.33
CA ASP A 333 9.18 -6.30 50.74
C ASP A 333 8.36 -5.07 51.11
N LEU A 334 8.35 -4.06 50.25
CA LEU A 334 7.52 -2.87 50.43
C LEU A 334 6.04 -3.17 50.42
N TYR A 335 5.58 -4.02 49.48
CA TYR A 335 4.20 -4.46 49.41
C TYR A 335 3.77 -5.20 50.66
N GLN A 336 4.62 -6.13 51.17
CA GLN A 336 4.35 -6.88 52.37
C GLN A 336 4.26 -5.96 53.61
N ARG A 337 5.19 -5.00 53.77
CA ARG A 337 5.16 -4.02 54.87
C ARG A 337 3.96 -3.09 54.82
N ALA A 338 3.50 -2.76 53.61
CA ALA A 338 2.31 -1.93 53.40
C ALA A 338 0.98 -2.70 53.51
N GLY A 339 1.01 -4.02 53.73
CA GLY A 339 -0.18 -4.85 53.77
C GLY A 339 -0.93 -4.92 52.42
N VAL A 340 -0.25 -4.59 51.32
CA VAL A 340 -0.82 -4.63 49.97
C VAL A 340 -0.51 -5.96 49.31
N GLN A 341 -1.48 -6.54 48.65
CA GLN A 341 -1.31 -7.82 47.97
C GLN A 341 -0.34 -7.67 46.78
N VAL A 342 0.71 -8.51 46.74
CA VAL A 342 1.66 -8.55 45.64
C VAL A 342 0.95 -9.08 44.40
N PRO A 343 0.98 -8.34 43.22
CA PRO A 343 0.36 -8.81 41.99
C PRO A 343 1.08 -10.06 41.49
N LEU A 344 0.35 -11.17 41.37
CA LEU A 344 0.87 -12.42 40.81
C LEU A 344 0.71 -12.41 39.28
N ARG A 345 1.80 -12.59 38.56
CA ARG A 345 1.77 -12.92 37.16
C ARG A 345 1.90 -14.43 36.96
N PRO A 346 1.11 -15.06 36.09
CA PRO A 346 1.31 -16.48 35.77
C PRO A 346 2.72 -16.69 35.21
N ASP A 347 3.49 -17.55 35.87
CA ASP A 347 4.76 -18.07 35.35
C ASP A 347 4.44 -19.27 34.47
N GLU A 348 4.47 -19.10 33.14
CA GLU A 348 4.10 -20.11 32.16
C GLU A 348 5.00 -21.36 32.27
N ALA A 349 6.31 -21.16 32.45
CA ALA A 349 7.25 -22.28 32.55
C ALA A 349 6.94 -23.15 33.77
N ARG A 350 6.76 -22.52 34.91
CA ARG A 350 6.42 -23.23 36.18
C ARG A 350 5.04 -23.85 36.11
N MET A 351 4.06 -23.20 35.48
CA MET A 351 2.72 -23.78 35.27
C MET A 351 2.77 -25.05 34.41
N VAL A 352 3.58 -25.06 33.35
CA VAL A 352 3.79 -26.24 32.50
C VAL A 352 4.45 -27.38 33.27
N ASP A 353 5.44 -27.09 34.09
CA ASP A 353 6.12 -28.13 34.88
C ASP A 353 5.21 -28.73 35.95
N LEU A 354 4.48 -27.91 36.69
CA LEU A 354 3.49 -28.37 37.66
C LEU A 354 2.36 -29.18 37.02
N ALA A 355 1.92 -28.77 35.80
CA ALA A 355 0.91 -29.51 35.06
C ALA A 355 1.41 -30.89 34.65
N LYS A 356 2.69 -31.01 34.21
CA LYS A 356 3.32 -32.30 33.91
C LYS A 356 3.41 -33.21 35.15
N GLU A 357 3.89 -32.63 36.26
CA GLU A 357 3.98 -33.33 37.55
C GLU A 357 2.59 -33.86 38.04
N ALA A 358 1.55 -33.07 37.81
CA ALA A 358 0.17 -33.42 38.14
C ALA A 358 -0.53 -34.29 37.10
N GLY A 359 0.15 -34.71 36.02
CA GLY A 359 -0.43 -35.52 34.93
C GLY A 359 -1.53 -34.84 34.13
N LEU A 360 -1.58 -33.49 34.13
CA LEU A 360 -2.58 -32.71 33.40
C LEU A 360 -2.23 -32.56 31.93
N THR A 361 -3.24 -32.59 31.08
CA THR A 361 -3.07 -32.32 29.66
C THR A 361 -2.85 -30.82 29.45
N ILE A 362 -1.69 -30.43 28.87
CA ILE A 362 -1.34 -29.06 28.62
C ILE A 362 -2.08 -28.57 27.38
N PRO A 363 -2.98 -27.55 27.49
CA PRO A 363 -3.68 -27.01 26.33
C PRO A 363 -2.71 -26.29 25.44
N GLN A 364 -2.72 -26.59 24.12
CA GLN A 364 -1.88 -25.97 23.14
C GLN A 364 -2.73 -25.11 22.19
N ARG A 365 -2.28 -23.91 21.86
CA ARG A 365 -2.84 -23.11 20.78
C ARG A 365 -1.96 -23.26 19.54
N PRO A 366 -2.53 -23.46 18.35
CA PRO A 366 -1.76 -23.36 17.13
C PRO A 366 -1.24 -21.93 17.00
N THR A 367 0.08 -21.74 16.87
CA THR A 367 0.68 -20.46 16.54
C THR A 367 0.48 -20.18 15.06
N SER A 368 -0.05 -19.01 14.71
CA SER A 368 -0.31 -18.61 13.32
C SER A 368 0.95 -18.25 12.53
N GLN A 369 2.12 -18.21 13.16
CA GLN A 369 3.39 -17.91 12.49
C GLN A 369 4.07 -19.19 12.02
N ARG A 370 4.09 -19.38 10.69
CA ARG A 370 4.94 -20.38 10.04
C ARG A 370 6.28 -19.73 9.70
N THR A 371 7.37 -20.27 10.23
CA THR A 371 8.72 -19.85 9.82
C THR A 371 9.12 -20.66 8.60
N PRO A 372 9.38 -20.03 7.42
CA PRO A 372 9.79 -20.76 6.24
C PRO A 372 11.21 -21.35 6.45
N ARG A 373 11.36 -22.64 6.14
CA ARG A 373 12.66 -23.31 6.10
C ARG A 373 13.03 -23.53 4.65
N ILE A 374 13.96 -22.74 4.12
CA ILE A 374 14.37 -22.77 2.72
C ILE A 374 15.73 -23.47 2.62
N ILE A 375 15.79 -24.51 1.81
CA ILE A 375 17.00 -25.27 1.54
C ILE A 375 17.24 -25.19 0.02
N LYS A 376 18.44 -24.74 -0.37
CA LYS A 376 18.84 -24.74 -1.78
C LYS A 376 19.10 -26.17 -2.23
N VAL A 377 18.32 -26.66 -3.16
CA VAL A 377 18.52 -27.96 -3.78
C VAL A 377 19.59 -27.81 -4.88
N LEU A 378 20.76 -28.38 -4.67
CA LEU A 378 21.90 -28.22 -5.57
C LEU A 378 21.79 -29.02 -6.89
N HIS A 379 20.85 -29.94 -6.98
CA HIS A 379 20.58 -30.73 -8.19
C HIS A 379 19.07 -30.82 -8.39
N ALA A 380 18.54 -30.12 -9.38
CA ALA A 380 17.20 -30.45 -9.89
C ALA A 380 17.32 -31.83 -10.58
N PRO A 381 16.43 -32.80 -10.29
CA PRO A 381 16.41 -34.05 -11.05
C PRO A 381 16.16 -33.70 -12.53
N GLN A 382 17.03 -34.14 -13.41
CA GLN A 382 16.79 -34.03 -14.84
C GLN A 382 15.48 -34.76 -15.17
N PRO A 383 14.57 -34.17 -15.97
CA PRO A 383 13.41 -34.87 -16.43
C PRO A 383 13.86 -36.14 -17.16
N ALA A 384 13.25 -37.28 -16.82
CA ALA A 384 13.52 -38.54 -17.53
C ALA A 384 13.32 -38.32 -19.03
N PRO A 385 14.17 -38.86 -19.90
CA PRO A 385 14.00 -38.71 -21.32
C PRO A 385 12.62 -39.28 -21.70
N SER A 386 11.76 -38.40 -22.22
CA SER A 386 10.47 -38.78 -22.75
C SER A 386 10.71 -39.77 -23.89
N GLY A 387 10.21 -41.01 -23.71
CA GLY A 387 10.24 -42.04 -24.72
C GLY A 387 9.65 -41.51 -26.03
N ALA A 388 10.32 -41.88 -27.10
CA ALA A 388 10.03 -41.52 -28.47
C ALA A 388 8.51 -41.68 -28.78
N ALA A 389 7.83 -40.59 -28.97
CA ALA A 389 6.54 -40.53 -29.64
C ALA A 389 6.79 -39.93 -31.02
N SER A 390 6.33 -40.71 -32.00
CA SER A 390 6.36 -40.52 -33.45
C SER A 390 6.16 -39.10 -33.92
N GLN A 391 6.99 -38.61 -34.81
CA GLN A 391 6.84 -37.36 -35.56
C GLN A 391 5.59 -37.41 -36.42
N PRO A 392 4.81 -36.35 -36.51
CA PRO A 392 4.07 -35.98 -37.72
C PRO A 392 4.94 -35.02 -38.54
N GLN A 393 4.94 -35.31 -39.84
CA GLN A 393 5.64 -34.58 -40.89
C GLN A 393 5.03 -33.21 -41.18
N ASP A 394 5.91 -32.29 -41.51
CA ASP A 394 5.79 -31.14 -42.40
C ASP A 394 4.62 -30.16 -42.26
N GLY A 395 4.96 -29.00 -41.78
CA GLY A 395 4.26 -27.75 -41.97
C GLY A 395 5.22 -26.58 -41.80
N ASP A 396 5.56 -25.88 -42.90
CA ASP A 396 6.49 -24.75 -42.95
C ASP A 396 6.14 -23.65 -41.94
N PRO A 397 7.10 -23.05 -41.24
CA PRO A 397 6.85 -21.89 -40.40
C PRO A 397 6.70 -20.59 -41.22
N PRO A 398 5.83 -19.65 -40.79
CA PRO A 398 5.69 -18.37 -41.48
C PRO A 398 6.97 -17.53 -41.28
N LYS A 399 7.49 -17.01 -42.38
CA LYS A 399 8.62 -16.07 -42.44
C LYS A 399 8.22 -14.74 -41.78
N PHE A 400 8.86 -14.36 -40.71
CA PHE A 400 8.88 -13.00 -40.20
C PHE A 400 9.76 -12.14 -41.12
N LEU A 401 9.17 -11.15 -41.76
CA LEU A 401 9.83 -10.11 -42.54
C LEU A 401 10.66 -9.24 -41.60
N GLY A 402 11.94 -9.12 -41.90
CA GLY A 402 12.87 -8.27 -41.16
C GLY A 402 12.55 -6.79 -41.35
N SER A 403 12.69 -6.04 -40.25
CA SER A 403 12.68 -4.58 -40.28
C SER A 403 14.01 -4.07 -40.84
N GLU A 404 13.94 -3.40 -41.99
CA GLU A 404 15.04 -2.62 -42.54
C GLU A 404 15.35 -1.41 -41.64
N ALA A 405 16.63 -1.27 -41.30
CA ALA A 405 17.16 -0.13 -40.62
C ALA A 405 17.26 1.07 -41.59
N ALA A 406 16.65 2.18 -41.21
CA ALA A 406 16.80 3.46 -41.91
C ALA A 406 18.17 4.08 -41.65
N PRO A 407 18.82 4.70 -42.65
CA PRO A 407 20.17 5.27 -42.51
C PRO A 407 20.15 6.63 -41.79
N ALA A 408 21.16 6.84 -40.96
CA ALA A 408 21.40 8.09 -40.25
C ALA A 408 21.69 9.27 -41.19
N ALA A 409 20.89 10.33 -41.11
CA ALA A 409 21.15 11.61 -41.75
C ALA A 409 22.21 12.40 -40.98
N ARG A 410 23.33 12.70 -41.63
CA ARG A 410 24.35 13.65 -41.16
C ARG A 410 23.78 15.07 -41.22
N ALA A 411 23.75 15.75 -40.10
CA ALA A 411 23.55 17.21 -40.07
C ALA A 411 24.87 17.92 -40.30
N THR A 412 24.93 18.73 -41.32
CA THR A 412 25.94 19.78 -41.52
C THR A 412 25.40 21.11 -41.03
N VAL A 413 26.20 21.75 -40.18
CA VAL A 413 26.03 23.13 -39.72
C VAL A 413 26.63 24.05 -40.79
N PRO A 414 26.10 25.25 -41.03
CA PRO A 414 26.72 26.47 -40.44
C PRO A 414 25.88 27.13 -39.34
#